data_094116655913dce5f05450380cce5344
#
_entry.id   094116655913dce5f05450380cce5344
#
_cell.length_a   1.000
_cell.length_b   1.000
_cell.length_c   1.000
_cell.angle_alpha   90.00
_cell.angle_beta   90.00
_cell.angle_gamma   90.00
#
_symmetry.space_group_name_H-M   'P 1'
#
loop_
_entity.id
_entity.type
_entity.pdbx_description
1 polymer ?
#
loop_
_entity_poly.entity_id
_entity_poly.type
_entity_poly.pdbx_seq_one_letter_code
_entity_poly.pdbx_strand_id
1 'polypeptide(L)'
;MKCKSCEDKERYEREWRDGKLRCHKCGEYKDVNEFSPNGGSNPIRNNRRSICRECSTATQKKNNYELSDDKKLVKCLRWRWLGARDRSKSHSIDFSITLEDVKNLWFAQDGTCALSGIKMTYELQNGRTPTNVSIDKIDRTKGYVTGNVQLVCMACNQMKSDLSEDEMYQFCKKIVEHYESKNN
;
A
#
# COMPACT_ATOMS: atom_id res chain seq x y z
N MET A 1 47.68 2.45 11.88
CA MET A 1 46.70 2.32 10.78
C MET A 1 46.30 0.84 10.71
N LYS A 2 45.00 0.51 10.90
CA LYS A 2 44.53 -0.89 10.79
C LYS A 2 44.47 -1.29 9.31
N CYS A 3 44.76 -2.54 8.99
CA CYS A 3 44.56 -3.02 7.64
C CYS A 3 43.08 -3.24 7.32
N LYS A 4 42.68 -3.17 6.04
CA LYS A 4 41.29 -3.30 5.59
C LYS A 4 40.62 -4.60 6.07
N SER A 5 41.38 -5.72 6.06
CA SER A 5 40.88 -7.02 6.53
C SER A 5 40.59 -7.04 8.04
N CYS A 6 41.37 -6.29 8.85
CA CYS A 6 41.15 -6.17 10.27
C CYS A 6 39.90 -5.33 10.58
N GLU A 7 39.70 -4.25 9.82
CA GLU A 7 38.50 -3.39 9.93
C GLU A 7 37.22 -4.14 9.53
N ASP A 8 37.28 -4.94 8.48
CA ASP A 8 36.16 -5.76 8.03
C ASP A 8 35.81 -6.85 9.05
N LYS A 9 36.80 -7.47 9.71
CA LYS A 9 36.58 -8.45 10.78
C LYS A 9 35.93 -7.81 12.00
N GLU A 10 36.43 -6.67 12.49
CA GLU A 10 35.85 -5.93 13.61
C GLU A 10 34.43 -5.48 13.31
N ARG A 11 34.17 -5.08 12.05
CA ARG A 11 32.84 -4.68 11.60
C ARG A 11 31.88 -5.87 11.57
N TYR A 12 32.35 -7.03 11.10
CA TYR A 12 31.56 -8.25 11.11
C TYR A 12 31.19 -8.66 12.53
N GLU A 13 32.15 -8.68 13.47
CA GLU A 13 31.92 -9.01 14.87
C GLU A 13 30.93 -8.08 15.59
N ARG A 14 30.85 -6.81 15.17
CA ARG A 14 29.83 -5.87 15.66
C ARG A 14 28.46 -6.11 15.10
N GLU A 15 28.36 -6.59 13.87
CA GLU A 15 27.09 -6.81 13.18
C GLU A 15 26.48 -8.17 13.51
N TRP A 16 27.29 -9.18 13.84
CA TRP A 16 26.85 -10.54 14.07
C TRP A 16 27.23 -11.04 15.47
N ARG A 17 26.27 -11.76 16.10
CA ARG A 17 26.50 -12.52 17.34
C ARG A 17 25.64 -13.78 17.31
N ASP A 18 26.23 -14.94 17.53
CA ASP A 18 25.54 -16.24 17.58
C ASP A 18 24.62 -16.48 16.36
N GLY A 19 25.09 -16.14 15.16
CA GLY A 19 24.34 -16.27 13.91
C GLY A 19 23.21 -15.25 13.74
N LYS A 20 23.05 -14.29 14.65
CA LYS A 20 22.05 -13.23 14.61
C LYS A 20 22.65 -11.90 14.17
N LEU A 21 21.84 -11.09 13.50
CA LEU A 21 22.23 -9.80 12.95
C LEU A 21 21.76 -8.65 13.85
N ARG A 22 22.63 -7.67 14.10
CA ARG A 22 22.33 -6.52 14.95
C ARG A 22 21.41 -5.52 14.25
N CYS A 23 20.34 -5.13 14.91
CA CYS A 23 19.52 -3.99 14.51
C CYS A 23 20.17 -2.68 14.97
N HIS A 24 20.44 -1.74 14.06
CA HIS A 24 21.06 -0.45 14.41
C HIS A 24 20.12 0.49 15.18
N LYS A 25 18.81 0.21 15.19
CA LYS A 25 17.85 1.06 15.88
C LYS A 25 17.55 0.59 17.31
N CYS A 26 17.19 -0.68 17.53
CA CYS A 26 16.97 -1.20 18.89
C CYS A 26 18.23 -1.79 19.53
N GLY A 27 19.29 -2.00 18.76
CA GLY A 27 20.53 -2.59 19.28
C GLY A 27 20.52 -4.11 19.43
N GLU A 28 19.34 -4.73 19.34
CA GLU A 28 19.16 -6.17 19.53
C GLU A 28 19.71 -7.00 18.38
N TYR A 29 20.15 -8.21 18.69
CA TYR A 29 20.54 -9.22 17.72
C TYR A 29 19.35 -10.12 17.42
N LYS A 30 18.94 -10.18 16.16
CA LYS A 30 17.73 -10.86 15.69
C LYS A 30 18.04 -11.78 14.50
N ASP A 31 17.13 -12.71 14.21
CA ASP A 31 17.28 -13.58 13.05
C ASP A 31 17.39 -12.74 11.76
N VAL A 32 18.20 -13.22 10.81
CA VAL A 32 18.43 -12.54 9.53
C VAL A 32 17.14 -12.31 8.74
N ASN A 33 16.14 -13.19 8.92
CA ASN A 33 14.84 -13.08 8.27
C ASN A 33 13.97 -11.97 8.85
N GLU A 34 14.31 -11.42 10.00
CA GLU A 34 13.64 -10.24 10.57
C GLU A 34 14.10 -8.92 9.91
N PHE A 35 15.03 -8.99 8.98
CA PHE A 35 15.49 -7.84 8.20
C PHE A 35 15.06 -7.97 6.74
N SER A 36 14.57 -6.88 6.17
CA SER A 36 14.23 -6.84 4.75
C SER A 36 15.50 -6.91 3.88
N PRO A 37 15.44 -7.49 2.67
CA PRO A 37 16.53 -7.41 1.72
C PRO A 37 16.95 -5.97 1.45
N ASN A 38 18.24 -5.76 1.21
CA ASN A 38 18.78 -4.49 0.75
C ASN A 38 18.96 -4.55 -0.77
N GLY A 39 18.50 -3.53 -1.48
CA GLY A 39 18.67 -3.46 -2.95
C GLY A 39 20.11 -3.19 -3.41
N GLY A 40 21.02 -2.86 -2.49
CA GLY A 40 22.45 -2.68 -2.76
C GLY A 40 23.28 -3.81 -2.16
N SER A 41 24.56 -3.89 -2.55
CA SER A 41 25.49 -4.85 -1.97
C SER A 41 25.90 -4.47 -0.55
N ASN A 42 25.65 -5.37 0.40
CA ASN A 42 26.13 -5.28 1.78
C ASN A 42 26.49 -6.68 2.29
N PRO A 43 27.64 -7.23 1.88
CA PRO A 43 28.03 -8.60 2.21
C PRO A 43 28.19 -8.84 3.71
N ILE A 44 28.66 -7.85 4.48
CA ILE A 44 28.82 -7.96 5.93
C ILE A 44 27.49 -8.27 6.63
N ARG A 45 26.39 -7.78 6.10
CA ARG A 45 25.04 -7.99 6.63
C ARG A 45 24.21 -8.99 5.81
N ASN A 46 24.85 -9.83 5.01
CA ASN A 46 24.19 -10.77 4.11
C ASN A 46 23.09 -10.09 3.25
N ASN A 47 23.42 -8.91 2.71
CA ASN A 47 22.51 -8.08 1.90
C ASN A 47 21.18 -7.74 2.60
N ARG A 48 21.19 -7.56 3.91
CA ARG A 48 20.04 -7.13 4.71
C ARG A 48 20.14 -5.67 5.14
N ARG A 49 19.00 -5.02 5.32
CA ARG A 49 18.92 -3.65 5.83
C ARG A 49 19.46 -3.55 7.25
N SER A 50 19.88 -2.35 7.66
CA SER A 50 20.46 -2.10 8.98
C SER A 50 19.44 -2.07 10.13
N ILE A 51 18.15 -1.99 9.81
CA ILE A 51 17.05 -1.87 10.78
C ILE A 51 16.12 -3.06 10.59
N CYS A 52 15.73 -3.75 11.67
CA CYS A 52 14.77 -4.84 11.63
C CYS A 52 13.38 -4.35 11.18
N ARG A 53 12.55 -5.28 10.70
CA ARG A 53 11.21 -4.97 10.17
C ARG A 53 10.32 -4.28 11.21
N GLU A 54 10.36 -4.70 12.46
CA GLU A 54 9.61 -4.11 13.56
C GLU A 54 9.97 -2.63 13.76
N CYS A 55 11.28 -2.34 13.91
CA CYS A 55 11.76 -0.96 14.04
C CYS A 55 11.49 -0.11 12.80
N SER A 56 11.57 -0.69 11.61
CA SER A 56 11.23 -0.02 10.35
C SER A 56 9.75 0.35 10.31
N THR A 57 8.88 -0.60 10.66
CA THR A 57 7.43 -0.38 10.73
C THR A 57 7.06 0.67 11.77
N ALA A 58 7.64 0.60 12.97
CA ALA A 58 7.42 1.59 14.03
C ALA A 58 7.82 3.00 13.60
N THR A 59 8.97 3.13 12.91
CA THR A 59 9.41 4.43 12.37
C THR A 59 8.45 4.95 11.30
N GLN A 60 8.01 4.08 10.41
CA GLN A 60 7.07 4.46 9.35
C GLN A 60 5.71 4.89 9.93
N LYS A 61 5.21 4.18 10.95
CA LYS A 61 3.98 4.57 11.66
C LYS A 61 4.12 5.96 12.28
N LYS A 62 5.22 6.21 13.02
CA LYS A 62 5.48 7.52 13.62
C LYS A 62 5.51 8.62 12.56
N ASN A 63 6.30 8.44 11.49
CA ASN A 63 6.42 9.42 10.42
C ASN A 63 5.09 9.69 9.71
N ASN A 64 4.22 8.66 9.56
CA ASN A 64 2.91 8.85 8.95
C ASN A 64 1.95 9.61 9.88
N TYR A 65 2.03 9.39 11.18
CA TYR A 65 1.22 10.11 12.16
C TYR A 65 1.54 11.61 12.19
N GLU A 66 2.82 11.97 12.02
CA GLU A 66 3.30 13.34 12.02
C GLU A 66 3.06 14.11 10.71
N LEU A 67 2.51 13.44 9.65
CA LEU A 67 2.18 14.12 8.41
C LEU A 67 0.91 14.97 8.55
N SER A 68 0.88 16.14 7.90
CA SER A 68 -0.37 16.88 7.68
C SER A 68 -1.33 16.07 6.82
N ASP A 69 -2.64 16.37 6.91
CA ASP A 69 -3.67 15.61 6.20
C ASP A 69 -3.48 15.66 4.68
N ASP A 70 -3.10 16.81 4.13
CA ASP A 70 -2.77 16.92 2.69
C ASP A 70 -1.64 15.98 2.27
N LYS A 71 -0.58 15.90 3.08
CA LYS A 71 0.55 14.99 2.80
C LYS A 71 0.15 13.52 2.95
N LYS A 72 -0.73 13.20 3.91
CA LYS A 72 -1.29 11.84 4.05
C LYS A 72 -2.12 11.46 2.83
N LEU A 73 -3.02 12.35 2.40
CA LEU A 73 -3.83 12.17 1.21
C LEU A 73 -2.96 11.90 -0.02
N VAL A 74 -2.05 12.80 -0.34
CA VAL A 74 -1.15 12.66 -1.51
C VAL A 74 -0.35 11.36 -1.44
N LYS A 75 0.14 10.97 -0.27
CA LYS A 75 0.86 9.72 -0.06
C LYS A 75 -0.03 8.49 -0.28
N CYS A 76 -1.28 8.54 0.19
CA CYS A 76 -2.26 7.48 -0.02
C CYS A 76 -2.60 7.34 -1.52
N LEU A 77 -2.96 8.43 -2.19
CA LEU A 77 -3.27 8.43 -3.62
C LEU A 77 -2.10 7.93 -4.47
N ARG A 78 -0.87 8.34 -4.14
CA ARG A 78 0.34 7.82 -4.80
C ARG A 78 0.49 6.30 -4.63
N TRP A 79 0.22 5.76 -3.45
CA TRP A 79 0.26 4.31 -3.23
C TRP A 79 -0.78 3.56 -4.07
N ARG A 80 -2.00 4.10 -4.17
CA ARG A 80 -3.04 3.51 -5.02
C ARG A 80 -2.64 3.55 -6.49
N TRP A 81 -2.12 4.67 -6.95
CA TRP A 81 -1.62 4.83 -8.31
C TRP A 81 -0.47 3.85 -8.63
N LEU A 82 0.52 3.75 -7.75
CA LEU A 82 1.62 2.78 -7.90
C LEU A 82 1.09 1.34 -7.96
N GLY A 83 0.17 0.97 -7.07
CA GLY A 83 -0.45 -0.36 -7.08
C GLY A 83 -1.25 -0.65 -8.34
N ALA A 84 -1.97 0.33 -8.91
CA ALA A 84 -2.66 0.20 -10.19
C ALA A 84 -1.66 0.00 -11.34
N ARG A 85 -0.57 0.78 -11.37
CA ARG A 85 0.51 0.66 -12.35
C ARG A 85 1.20 -0.72 -12.30
N ASP A 86 1.46 -1.22 -11.10
CA ASP A 86 2.13 -2.51 -10.94
C ASP A 86 1.21 -3.68 -11.34
N ARG A 87 -0.10 -3.60 -11.04
CA ARG A 87 -1.10 -4.55 -11.56
C ARG A 87 -1.22 -4.51 -13.08
N SER A 88 -1.23 -3.30 -13.66
CA SER A 88 -1.26 -3.12 -15.11
C SER A 88 -0.09 -3.85 -15.78
N LYS A 89 1.12 -3.69 -15.27
CA LYS A 89 2.32 -4.39 -15.76
C LYS A 89 2.21 -5.91 -15.63
N SER A 90 1.75 -6.40 -14.47
CA SER A 90 1.67 -7.86 -14.23
C SER A 90 0.59 -8.56 -15.06
N HIS A 91 -0.43 -7.84 -15.50
CA HIS A 91 -1.54 -8.38 -16.30
C HIS A 91 -1.55 -7.90 -17.76
N SER A 92 -0.52 -7.18 -18.19
CA SER A 92 -0.40 -6.61 -19.54
C SER A 92 -1.63 -5.76 -19.93
N ILE A 93 -2.08 -4.90 -19.01
CA ILE A 93 -3.24 -4.02 -19.17
C ILE A 93 -2.73 -2.60 -19.45
N ASP A 94 -3.40 -1.86 -20.33
CA ASP A 94 -3.06 -0.47 -20.67
C ASP A 94 -3.06 0.42 -19.43
N PHE A 95 -2.06 1.32 -19.37
CA PHE A 95 -1.89 2.25 -18.25
C PHE A 95 -1.42 3.62 -18.77
N SER A 96 -2.29 4.63 -18.70
CA SER A 96 -1.96 5.99 -19.14
C SER A 96 -2.29 7.07 -18.10
N ILE A 97 -2.96 6.72 -16.99
CA ILE A 97 -3.26 7.71 -15.94
C ILE A 97 -2.02 8.17 -15.21
N THR A 98 -1.96 9.45 -14.89
CA THR A 98 -0.93 10.07 -14.06
C THR A 98 -1.38 10.15 -12.59
N LEU A 99 -0.44 10.44 -11.69
CA LEU A 99 -0.80 10.74 -10.29
C LEU A 99 -1.67 12.01 -10.21
N GLU A 100 -1.48 12.95 -11.13
CA GLU A 100 -2.27 14.19 -11.14
C GLU A 100 -3.72 13.90 -11.53
N ASP A 101 -3.97 12.99 -12.48
CA ASP A 101 -5.33 12.56 -12.81
C ASP A 101 -6.04 11.96 -11.60
N VAL A 102 -5.34 11.15 -10.80
CA VAL A 102 -5.90 10.56 -9.58
C VAL A 102 -6.22 11.62 -8.51
N LYS A 103 -5.39 12.66 -8.38
CA LYS A 103 -5.69 13.79 -7.50
C LYS A 103 -6.89 14.60 -8.00
N ASN A 104 -6.93 14.88 -9.30
CA ASN A 104 -8.05 15.61 -9.90
C ASN A 104 -9.37 14.86 -9.70
N LEU A 105 -9.38 13.53 -9.84
CA LEU A 105 -10.55 12.70 -9.51
C LEU A 105 -10.95 12.82 -8.05
N TRP A 106 -9.99 12.83 -7.11
CA TRP A 106 -10.30 13.01 -5.68
C TRP A 106 -11.03 14.32 -5.43
N PHE A 107 -10.56 15.42 -5.99
CA PHE A 107 -11.20 16.73 -5.81
C PHE A 107 -12.53 16.82 -6.58
N ALA A 108 -12.60 16.30 -7.79
CA ALA A 108 -13.84 16.28 -8.58
C ALA A 108 -14.96 15.47 -7.91
N GLN A 109 -14.61 14.39 -7.22
CA GLN A 109 -15.54 13.56 -6.44
C GLN A 109 -15.75 14.06 -4.99
N ASP A 110 -15.12 15.17 -4.61
CA ASP A 110 -15.16 15.71 -3.24
C ASP A 110 -14.80 14.63 -2.19
N GLY A 111 -13.82 13.77 -2.47
CA GLY A 111 -13.44 12.66 -1.60
C GLY A 111 -14.55 11.62 -1.37
N THR A 112 -15.54 11.55 -2.24
CA THR A 112 -16.73 10.68 -2.14
C THR A 112 -16.58 9.48 -3.08
N CYS A 113 -16.96 8.30 -2.61
CA CYS A 113 -16.96 7.07 -3.39
C CYS A 113 -17.96 7.16 -4.55
N ALA A 114 -17.50 6.94 -5.79
CA ALA A 114 -18.35 7.03 -6.97
C ALA A 114 -19.53 6.03 -6.98
N LEU A 115 -19.35 4.86 -6.33
CA LEU A 115 -20.37 3.81 -6.33
C LEU A 115 -21.36 3.90 -5.16
N SER A 116 -20.92 4.37 -3.99
CA SER A 116 -21.75 4.31 -2.77
C SER A 116 -22.08 5.66 -2.16
N GLY A 117 -21.48 6.75 -2.61
CA GLY A 117 -21.64 8.06 -1.99
C GLY A 117 -20.95 8.21 -0.62
N ILE A 118 -20.30 7.19 -0.10
CA ILE A 118 -19.62 7.23 1.20
C ILE A 118 -18.38 8.13 1.11
N LYS A 119 -18.18 9.00 2.11
CA LYS A 119 -16.91 9.75 2.23
C LYS A 119 -15.74 8.79 2.44
N MET A 120 -14.76 8.88 1.56
CA MET A 120 -13.58 8.03 1.61
C MET A 120 -12.56 8.55 2.61
N THR A 121 -11.83 7.62 3.21
CA THR A 121 -10.67 7.89 4.07
C THR A 121 -9.36 7.65 3.31
N TYR A 122 -8.23 8.09 3.88
CA TYR A 122 -6.88 7.92 3.31
C TYR A 122 -5.89 7.47 4.39
N GLU A 123 -6.31 6.50 5.21
CA GLU A 123 -5.49 5.96 6.28
C GLU A 123 -4.25 5.23 5.76
N LEU A 124 -3.09 5.50 6.36
CA LEU A 124 -1.79 4.96 5.93
C LEU A 124 -1.31 3.76 6.76
N GLN A 125 -2.01 3.37 7.83
CA GLN A 125 -1.41 2.53 8.87
C GLN A 125 -2.21 1.31 9.31
N ASN A 126 -3.50 1.21 9.02
CA ASN A 126 -4.40 0.30 9.74
C ASN A 126 -4.86 -0.91 8.91
N GLY A 127 -3.99 -1.45 8.06
CA GLY A 127 -4.35 -2.61 7.24
C GLY A 127 -5.44 -2.26 6.21
N ARG A 128 -6.45 -3.12 6.09
CA ARG A 128 -7.59 -2.90 5.19
C ARG A 128 -8.66 -2.07 5.90
N THR A 129 -8.71 -0.78 5.62
CA THR A 129 -9.80 0.11 6.05
C THR A 129 -10.87 0.12 4.97
N PRO A 130 -12.12 -0.33 5.22
CA PRO A 130 -13.17 -0.48 4.20
C PRO A 130 -13.47 0.82 3.44
N THR A 131 -13.41 1.96 4.12
CA THR A 131 -13.68 3.28 3.56
C THR A 131 -12.46 3.92 2.85
N ASN A 132 -11.28 3.32 2.94
CA ASN A 132 -10.10 3.89 2.27
C ASN A 132 -10.26 3.95 0.76
N VAL A 133 -9.75 5.04 0.17
CA VAL A 133 -9.76 5.26 -1.28
C VAL A 133 -9.06 4.13 -2.03
N SER A 134 -9.65 3.73 -3.15
CA SER A 134 -9.12 2.78 -4.10
C SER A 134 -9.39 3.27 -5.53
N ILE A 135 -8.54 2.88 -6.50
CA ILE A 135 -8.76 3.16 -7.93
C ILE A 135 -9.48 1.96 -8.52
N ASP A 136 -10.65 2.21 -9.10
CA ASP A 136 -11.46 1.24 -9.81
C ASP A 136 -11.47 1.54 -11.31
N LYS A 137 -11.63 0.51 -12.14
CA LYS A 137 -11.87 0.63 -13.58
C LYS A 137 -13.38 0.62 -13.82
N ILE A 138 -13.93 1.65 -14.46
CA ILE A 138 -15.36 1.72 -14.79
C ILE A 138 -15.72 0.51 -15.68
N ASP A 139 -15.00 0.35 -16.77
CA ASP A 139 -15.08 -0.81 -17.66
C ASP A 139 -13.86 -1.70 -17.40
N ARG A 140 -14.11 -2.89 -16.86
CA ARG A 140 -13.03 -3.86 -16.52
C ARG A 140 -12.23 -4.37 -17.72
N THR A 141 -12.81 -4.32 -18.91
CA THR A 141 -12.17 -4.78 -20.16
C THR A 141 -11.12 -3.81 -20.66
N LYS A 142 -11.20 -2.55 -20.25
CA LYS A 142 -10.24 -1.51 -20.57
C LYS A 142 -9.17 -1.39 -19.49
N GLY A 143 -8.10 -0.68 -19.82
CA GLY A 143 -7.00 -0.42 -18.88
C GLY A 143 -7.29 0.71 -17.87
N TYR A 144 -6.25 1.04 -17.10
CA TYR A 144 -6.23 2.25 -16.28
C TYR A 144 -5.90 3.46 -17.16
N VAL A 145 -6.88 3.90 -17.93
CA VAL A 145 -6.75 4.99 -18.91
C VAL A 145 -7.67 6.14 -18.53
N THR A 146 -7.37 7.34 -19.04
CA THR A 146 -8.19 8.53 -18.79
C THR A 146 -9.63 8.28 -19.25
N GLY A 147 -10.60 8.64 -18.40
CA GLY A 147 -12.03 8.41 -18.62
C GLY A 147 -12.51 6.99 -18.26
N ASN A 148 -11.62 6.06 -17.94
CA ASN A 148 -12.00 4.70 -17.50
C ASN A 148 -11.66 4.41 -16.04
N VAL A 149 -11.32 5.40 -15.25
CA VAL A 149 -11.00 5.23 -13.83
C VAL A 149 -11.86 6.13 -12.97
N GLN A 150 -12.20 5.64 -11.80
CA GLN A 150 -12.91 6.36 -10.76
C GLN A 150 -12.32 6.01 -9.39
N LEU A 151 -12.59 6.85 -8.39
CA LEU A 151 -12.23 6.58 -7.01
C LEU A 151 -13.43 6.03 -6.25
N VAL A 152 -13.20 4.91 -5.58
CA VAL A 152 -14.21 4.21 -4.80
C VAL A 152 -13.64 3.83 -3.45
N CYS A 153 -14.47 3.56 -2.45
CA CYS A 153 -13.97 2.98 -1.21
C CYS A 153 -13.54 1.52 -1.43
N MET A 154 -12.59 1.06 -0.61
CA MET A 154 -12.00 -0.28 -0.75
C MET A 154 -13.06 -1.38 -0.67
N ALA A 155 -14.06 -1.24 0.20
CA ALA A 155 -15.16 -2.20 0.30
C ALA A 155 -15.93 -2.31 -1.02
N CYS A 156 -16.34 -1.19 -1.62
CA CYS A 156 -17.05 -1.19 -2.91
C CYS A 156 -16.20 -1.77 -4.04
N ASN A 157 -14.90 -1.44 -4.08
CA ASN A 157 -14.00 -2.03 -5.07
C ASN A 157 -13.90 -3.56 -4.95
N GLN A 158 -13.84 -4.06 -3.72
CA GLN A 158 -13.81 -5.50 -3.46
C GLN A 158 -15.15 -6.18 -3.80
N MET A 159 -16.28 -5.56 -3.47
CA MET A 159 -17.61 -6.07 -3.81
C MET A 159 -17.85 -6.09 -5.31
N LYS A 160 -17.42 -5.03 -6.01
CA LYS A 160 -17.53 -4.95 -7.47
C LYS A 160 -16.68 -6.01 -8.15
N SER A 161 -15.42 -6.19 -7.71
CA SER A 161 -14.51 -7.19 -8.29
C SER A 161 -14.53 -7.17 -9.82
N ASP A 162 -15.04 -8.25 -10.43
CA ASP A 162 -15.16 -8.41 -11.88
C ASP A 162 -16.56 -8.08 -12.42
N LEU A 163 -17.48 -7.60 -11.58
CA LEU A 163 -18.81 -7.21 -12.00
C LEU A 163 -18.78 -5.83 -12.71
N SER A 164 -19.71 -5.64 -13.64
CA SER A 164 -20.09 -4.30 -14.08
C SER A 164 -20.81 -3.55 -12.96
N GLU A 165 -20.98 -2.24 -13.11
CA GLU A 165 -21.72 -1.45 -12.10
C GLU A 165 -23.18 -1.88 -12.02
N ASP A 166 -23.81 -2.18 -13.15
CA ASP A 166 -25.20 -2.66 -13.20
C ASP A 166 -25.36 -4.03 -12.53
N GLU A 167 -24.45 -4.97 -12.80
CA GLU A 167 -24.47 -6.28 -12.13
C GLU A 167 -24.30 -6.12 -10.62
N MET A 168 -23.32 -5.33 -10.18
CA MET A 168 -23.13 -5.03 -8.75
C MET A 168 -24.38 -4.42 -8.14
N TYR A 169 -25.00 -3.44 -8.79
CA TYR A 169 -26.24 -2.83 -8.32
C TYR A 169 -27.36 -3.87 -8.13
N GLN A 170 -27.57 -4.76 -9.10
CA GLN A 170 -28.59 -5.80 -9.01
C GLN A 170 -28.34 -6.77 -7.84
N PHE A 171 -27.08 -7.20 -7.63
CA PHE A 171 -26.74 -8.02 -6.48
C PHE A 171 -26.96 -7.30 -5.16
N CYS A 172 -26.51 -6.05 -5.03
CA CYS A 172 -26.71 -5.24 -3.82
C CYS A 172 -28.21 -5.07 -3.50
N LYS A 173 -29.04 -4.79 -4.52
CA LYS A 173 -30.49 -4.70 -4.37
C LYS A 173 -31.10 -5.98 -3.81
N LYS A 174 -30.72 -7.14 -4.40
CA LYS A 174 -31.19 -8.45 -3.92
C LYS A 174 -30.74 -8.77 -2.49
N ILE A 175 -29.53 -8.39 -2.13
CA ILE A 175 -29.01 -8.59 -0.77
C ILE A 175 -29.84 -7.74 0.22
N VAL A 176 -30.13 -6.49 -0.10
CA VAL A 176 -30.93 -5.61 0.76
C VAL A 176 -32.36 -6.14 0.90
N GLU A 177 -33.04 -6.44 -0.22
CA GLU A 177 -34.39 -7.02 -0.23
C GLU A 177 -34.49 -8.27 0.65
N HIS A 178 -33.52 -9.17 0.52
CA HIS A 178 -33.49 -10.41 1.30
C HIS A 178 -33.19 -10.16 2.79
N TYR A 179 -32.29 -9.26 3.10
CA TYR A 179 -31.97 -8.89 4.49
C TYR A 179 -33.20 -8.30 5.19
N GLU A 180 -33.89 -7.36 4.53
CA GLU A 180 -35.09 -6.71 5.07
C GLU A 180 -36.24 -7.71 5.26
N SER A 181 -36.43 -8.66 4.33
CA SER A 181 -37.44 -9.72 4.42
C SER A 181 -37.24 -10.69 5.59
N LYS A 182 -36.03 -10.80 6.10
CA LYS A 182 -35.70 -11.67 7.26
C LYS A 182 -35.88 -10.96 8.60
N ASN A 183 -35.89 -9.64 8.61
CA ASN A 183 -35.87 -8.84 9.84
C ASN A 183 -37.17 -8.03 10.04
N ASN A 184 -38.14 -8.17 9.13
CA ASN A 184 -39.51 -7.73 9.25
C ASN A 184 -40.44 -8.93 9.48
#